data_b860c2d8ba10823f3e94badcb80a95a1
#
_entry.id   b860c2d8ba10823f3e94badcb80a95a1
#
_cell.length_a   1.000
_cell.length_b   1.000
_cell.length_c   1.000
_cell.angle_alpha   90.00
_cell.angle_beta   90.00
_cell.angle_gamma   90.00
#
_symmetry.space_group_name_H-M   'P 1'
#
loop_
_entity.id
_entity.type
_entity.pdbx_description
1 polymer ?
#
loop_
_entity_poly.entity_id
_entity_poly.type
_entity_poly.pdbx_seq_one_letter_code
_entity_poly.pdbx_strand_id
1 'polypeptide(L)'
;MQNYAVNIENLNKTYRLYNKPSDRVKEALGFGKKQSKTFEALKDVSFNVKKGETVGIIGTNGAGKSTLLKIVTGVLSPTAGNIQIEGKVSALLELGAGFNEEYSGIENIYLNGRMMGYSRKEMDERLNGIVEFADIGDFINQPVKTYSSGMFARLAFAVAINVEPDILIVDEALSVGDIFFQNKCFKKFDELKRNGVTILFVSHDIGSVRQMCSRVLWLDHGTVRAFGEAAHICDMYMDEKRKSAEYVAGHIQDEVAGNVFME
;
A
#
# COMPACT_ATOMS: atom_id res chain seq x y z
N MET A 1 4.09 -27.69 7.26
CA MET A 1 4.32 -26.25 7.50
C MET A 1 3.35 -25.48 6.61
N GLN A 2 2.59 -24.54 7.16
CA GLN A 2 1.70 -23.71 6.35
C GLN A 2 2.55 -22.78 5.49
N ASN A 3 2.30 -22.76 4.16
CA ASN A 3 3.12 -22.05 3.19
C ASN A 3 2.63 -20.58 3.05
N TYR A 4 2.84 -19.76 4.10
CA TYR A 4 2.46 -18.35 4.09
C TYR A 4 3.62 -17.47 3.62
N ALA A 5 3.33 -16.50 2.75
CA ALA A 5 4.24 -15.42 2.41
C ALA A 5 4.16 -14.29 3.46
N VAL A 6 2.95 -14.05 4.00
CA VAL A 6 2.70 -13.08 5.08
C VAL A 6 1.89 -13.74 6.16
N ASN A 7 2.35 -13.68 7.41
CA ASN A 7 1.58 -14.11 8.57
C ASN A 7 1.62 -13.03 9.65
N ILE A 8 0.46 -12.55 10.06
CA ILE A 8 0.28 -11.47 11.01
C ILE A 8 -0.63 -11.96 12.14
N GLU A 9 -0.17 -11.78 13.38
CA GLU A 9 -0.85 -12.24 14.58
C GLU A 9 -0.90 -11.14 15.63
N ASN A 10 -2.12 -10.75 16.02
CA ASN A 10 -2.43 -9.77 17.06
C ASN A 10 -1.65 -8.46 16.91
N LEU A 11 -1.54 -7.98 15.66
CA LEU A 11 -0.75 -6.80 15.31
C LEU A 11 -1.41 -5.53 15.86
N ASN A 12 -0.62 -4.75 16.60
CA ASN A 12 -1.05 -3.48 17.16
C ASN A 12 -0.09 -2.37 16.74
N LYS A 13 -0.64 -1.19 16.42
CA LYS A 13 0.13 0.02 16.18
C LYS A 13 -0.51 1.22 16.84
N THR A 14 0.20 1.78 17.81
CA THR A 14 -0.20 2.98 18.55
C THR A 14 0.78 4.11 18.24
N TYR A 15 0.27 5.26 17.86
CA TYR A 15 1.04 6.51 17.73
C TYR A 15 0.84 7.37 18.97
N ARG A 16 1.91 8.01 19.42
CA ARG A 16 1.85 9.07 20.45
C ARG A 16 1.83 10.42 19.77
N LEU A 17 0.76 11.14 19.96
CA LEU A 17 0.55 12.48 19.40
C LEU A 17 0.89 13.51 20.47
N TYR A 18 1.84 14.39 20.18
CA TYR A 18 2.23 15.50 21.06
C TYR A 18 1.72 16.81 20.50
N ASN A 19 1.16 17.66 21.34
CA ASN A 19 0.66 18.98 20.92
C ASN A 19 1.82 19.92 20.54
N LYS A 20 2.98 19.76 21.17
CA LYS A 20 4.22 20.54 20.91
C LYS A 20 5.43 19.63 20.86
N PRO A 21 6.43 19.89 20.01
CA PRO A 21 7.70 19.12 19.98
C PRO A 21 8.40 19.06 21.35
N SER A 22 8.32 20.15 22.15
CA SER A 22 8.87 20.23 23.51
C SER A 22 8.25 19.22 24.48
N ASP A 23 7.02 18.82 24.27
CA ASP A 23 6.33 17.88 25.17
C ASP A 23 6.92 16.48 25.07
N ARG A 24 7.40 16.10 23.89
CA ARG A 24 8.12 14.85 23.67
C ARG A 24 9.43 14.80 24.46
N VAL A 25 10.18 15.92 24.48
CA VAL A 25 11.44 16.03 25.22
C VAL A 25 11.18 15.99 26.72
N LYS A 26 10.17 16.71 27.22
CA LYS A 26 9.80 16.73 28.65
C LYS A 26 9.37 15.35 29.13
N GLU A 27 8.56 14.63 28.33
CA GLU A 27 8.13 13.25 28.65
C GLU A 27 9.32 12.29 28.68
N ALA A 28 10.27 12.41 27.73
CA ALA A 28 11.47 11.59 27.68
C ALA A 28 12.42 11.82 28.88
N LEU A 29 12.46 13.05 29.41
CA LEU A 29 13.26 13.41 30.61
C LEU A 29 12.51 13.17 31.93
N GLY A 30 11.29 12.62 31.90
CA GLY A 30 10.50 12.35 33.09
C GLY A 30 9.89 13.59 33.76
N PHE A 31 9.97 14.76 33.10
CA PHE A 31 9.41 16.01 33.61
C PHE A 31 7.96 16.22 33.11
N GLY A 32 6.99 16.00 33.98
CA GLY A 32 5.56 16.39 33.76
C GLY A 32 4.59 15.22 33.60
N LYS A 33 3.28 15.56 33.63
CA LYS A 33 2.20 14.60 33.39
C LYS A 33 2.23 14.15 31.91
N LYS A 34 1.90 12.87 31.63
CA LYS A 34 1.68 12.34 30.28
C LYS A 34 0.83 13.33 29.46
N GLN A 35 1.43 14.04 28.52
CA GLN A 35 0.75 15.05 27.67
C GLN A 35 0.45 14.48 26.27
N SER A 36 0.88 13.23 26.00
CA SER A 36 0.64 12.56 24.72
C SER A 36 -0.76 11.97 24.66
N LYS A 37 -1.50 12.28 23.59
CA LYS A 37 -2.69 11.52 23.20
C LYS A 37 -2.23 10.28 22.44
N THR A 38 -2.81 9.13 22.73
CA THR A 38 -2.56 7.90 21.98
C THR A 38 -3.59 7.75 20.88
N PHE A 39 -3.15 7.39 19.68
CA PHE A 39 -3.98 7.03 18.54
C PHE A 39 -3.64 5.60 18.12
N GLU A 40 -4.61 4.70 18.27
CA GLU A 40 -4.47 3.30 17.83
C GLU A 40 -4.81 3.20 16.35
N ALA A 41 -3.78 3.09 15.50
CA ALA A 41 -3.93 2.96 14.06
C ALA A 41 -4.24 1.52 13.61
N LEU A 42 -3.76 0.54 14.38
CA LEU A 42 -4.10 -0.89 14.22
C LEU A 42 -4.31 -1.50 15.61
N LYS A 43 -5.33 -2.34 15.72
CA LYS A 43 -5.74 -2.99 16.94
C LYS A 43 -6.08 -4.46 16.67
N ASP A 44 -5.29 -5.36 17.22
CA ASP A 44 -5.46 -6.81 17.19
C ASP A 44 -5.71 -7.37 15.77
N VAL A 45 -4.94 -6.87 14.79
CA VAL A 45 -5.08 -7.30 13.40
C VAL A 45 -4.37 -8.63 13.20
N SER A 46 -5.12 -9.64 12.74
CA SER A 46 -4.60 -10.97 12.44
C SER A 46 -5.12 -11.47 11.09
N PHE A 47 -4.22 -11.87 10.21
CA PHE A 47 -4.52 -12.52 8.93
C PHE A 47 -3.27 -13.17 8.34
N ASN A 48 -3.46 -13.99 7.31
CA ASN A 48 -2.38 -14.65 6.60
C ASN A 48 -2.59 -14.61 5.09
N VAL A 49 -1.49 -14.63 4.34
CA VAL A 49 -1.47 -14.68 2.87
C VAL A 49 -0.61 -15.85 2.44
N LYS A 50 -1.16 -16.76 1.64
CA LYS A 50 -0.41 -17.89 1.09
C LYS A 50 0.52 -17.43 -0.02
N LYS A 51 1.62 -18.16 -0.24
CA LYS A 51 2.51 -17.91 -1.40
C LYS A 51 1.73 -18.02 -2.72
N GLY A 52 1.91 -17.06 -3.61
CA GLY A 52 1.22 -16.97 -4.89
C GLY A 52 -0.24 -16.49 -4.80
N GLU A 53 -0.73 -16.13 -3.62
CA GLU A 53 -2.09 -15.62 -3.43
C GLU A 53 -2.17 -14.11 -3.72
N THR A 54 -3.26 -13.66 -4.33
CA THR A 54 -3.60 -12.24 -4.43
C THR A 54 -4.68 -11.91 -3.41
N VAL A 55 -4.33 -11.06 -2.42
CA VAL A 55 -5.24 -10.61 -1.36
C VAL A 55 -5.51 -9.12 -1.49
N GLY A 56 -6.78 -8.75 -1.56
CA GLY A 56 -7.22 -7.37 -1.54
C GLY A 56 -7.24 -6.81 -0.11
N ILE A 57 -6.94 -5.52 0.05
CA ILE A 57 -7.10 -4.80 1.31
C ILE A 57 -8.00 -3.60 1.06
N ILE A 58 -9.20 -3.62 1.65
CA ILE A 58 -10.19 -2.57 1.51
C ILE A 58 -10.52 -1.90 2.84
N GLY A 59 -11.13 -0.75 2.79
CA GLY A 59 -11.54 0.04 3.96
C GLY A 59 -11.56 1.52 3.64
N THR A 60 -12.22 2.31 4.49
CA THR A 60 -12.30 3.77 4.35
C THR A 60 -10.95 4.45 4.54
N ASN A 61 -10.87 5.75 4.21
CA ASN A 61 -9.72 6.56 4.57
C ASN A 61 -9.56 6.58 6.10
N GLY A 62 -8.32 6.40 6.57
CA GLY A 62 -8.05 6.27 8.00
C GLY A 62 -8.30 4.88 8.61
N ALA A 63 -8.75 3.88 7.84
CA ALA A 63 -8.98 2.53 8.35
C ALA A 63 -7.70 1.78 8.79
N GLY A 64 -6.50 2.31 8.51
CA GLY A 64 -5.24 1.70 8.91
C GLY A 64 -4.47 1.01 7.77
N LYS A 65 -4.99 1.00 6.52
CA LYS A 65 -4.37 0.33 5.36
C LYS A 65 -2.90 0.70 5.17
N SER A 66 -2.59 1.99 5.03
CA SER A 66 -1.21 2.45 4.83
C SER A 66 -0.29 2.15 6.02
N THR A 67 -0.82 2.17 7.25
CA THR A 67 -0.06 1.75 8.44
C THR A 67 0.29 0.27 8.39
N LEU A 68 -0.68 -0.59 8.03
CA LEU A 68 -0.48 -2.02 7.85
C LEU A 68 0.58 -2.29 6.79
N LEU A 69 0.46 -1.65 5.62
CA LEU A 69 1.41 -1.85 4.52
C LEU A 69 2.83 -1.38 4.88
N LYS A 70 2.97 -0.25 5.58
CA LYS A 70 4.29 0.22 6.08
C LYS A 70 4.92 -0.75 7.08
N ILE A 71 4.12 -1.50 7.83
CA ILE A 71 4.63 -2.57 8.70
C ILE A 71 5.03 -3.78 7.87
N VAL A 72 4.24 -4.19 6.89
CA VAL A 72 4.58 -5.31 5.98
C VAL A 72 5.86 -5.04 5.18
N THR A 73 6.08 -3.80 4.75
CA THR A 73 7.32 -3.40 4.05
C THR A 73 8.53 -3.21 4.98
N GLY A 74 8.34 -3.32 6.30
CA GLY A 74 9.43 -3.11 7.28
C GLY A 74 9.81 -1.65 7.52
N VAL A 75 9.15 -0.68 6.86
CA VAL A 75 9.36 0.77 7.07
C VAL A 75 8.91 1.20 8.45
N LEU A 76 7.93 0.52 9.01
CA LEU A 76 7.35 0.84 10.32
C LEU A 76 7.34 -0.39 11.23
N SER A 77 7.85 -0.26 12.45
CA SER A 77 7.76 -1.33 13.46
C SER A 77 6.40 -1.34 14.14
N PRO A 78 5.79 -2.50 14.40
CA PRO A 78 4.59 -2.60 15.22
C PRO A 78 4.85 -2.20 16.67
N THR A 79 3.78 -1.88 17.41
CA THR A 79 3.86 -1.62 18.86
C THR A 79 3.77 -2.92 19.64
N ALA A 80 2.99 -3.89 19.16
CA ALA A 80 2.85 -5.24 19.71
C ALA A 80 2.34 -6.19 18.63
N GLY A 81 2.38 -7.50 18.91
CA GLY A 81 2.01 -8.56 17.97
C GLY A 81 3.19 -9.09 17.18
N ASN A 82 2.94 -10.04 16.30
CA ASN A 82 3.95 -10.72 15.50
C ASN A 82 3.68 -10.56 14.02
N ILE A 83 4.75 -10.42 13.23
CA ILE A 83 4.70 -10.41 11.78
C ILE A 83 5.84 -11.26 11.22
N GLN A 84 5.50 -12.16 10.31
CA GLN A 84 6.46 -12.99 9.59
C GLN A 84 6.25 -12.76 8.09
N ILE A 85 7.34 -12.42 7.40
CA ILE A 85 7.39 -12.18 5.96
C ILE A 85 8.42 -13.13 5.37
N GLU A 86 8.03 -13.91 4.38
CA GLU A 86 8.92 -14.82 3.67
C GLU A 86 9.12 -14.37 2.23
N GLY A 87 10.32 -13.87 1.92
CA GLY A 87 10.73 -13.43 0.60
C GLY A 87 11.02 -11.93 0.50
N LYS A 88 11.43 -11.50 -0.70
CA LYS A 88 11.71 -10.11 -1.02
C LYS A 88 10.42 -9.36 -1.32
N VAL A 89 10.23 -8.21 -0.65
CA VAL A 89 9.05 -7.36 -0.80
C VAL A 89 9.36 -6.19 -1.72
N SER A 90 8.53 -5.98 -2.74
CA SER A 90 8.49 -4.74 -3.52
C SER A 90 7.15 -4.04 -3.29
N ALA A 91 7.18 -2.71 -3.13
CA ALA A 91 5.97 -1.95 -2.86
C ALA A 91 5.86 -0.73 -3.78
N LEU A 92 4.70 -0.58 -4.40
CA LEU A 92 4.34 0.59 -5.22
C LEU A 92 3.73 1.74 -4.39
N LEU A 93 3.73 1.62 -3.05
CA LEU A 93 3.14 2.57 -2.10
C LEU A 93 3.73 3.99 -2.17
N GLU A 94 5.01 4.06 -2.42
CA GLU A 94 5.76 5.31 -2.50
C GLU A 94 6.66 5.20 -3.73
N LEU A 95 6.05 5.34 -4.94
CA LEU A 95 6.76 5.28 -6.21
C LEU A 95 7.97 6.21 -6.20
N GLY A 96 9.17 5.63 -6.38
CA GLY A 96 10.42 6.38 -6.35
C GLY A 96 10.94 6.71 -4.94
N ALA A 97 10.36 6.15 -3.89
CA ALA A 97 10.94 6.26 -2.54
C ALA A 97 12.39 5.71 -2.56
N GLY A 98 13.31 6.51 -2.08
CA GLY A 98 14.74 6.19 -2.11
C GLY A 98 15.46 6.54 -3.42
N PHE A 99 14.78 7.13 -4.42
CA PHE A 99 15.47 7.71 -5.57
C PHE A 99 16.28 8.95 -5.14
N ASN A 100 17.47 9.04 -5.68
CA ASN A 100 18.31 10.24 -5.55
C ASN A 100 18.15 11.09 -6.82
N GLU A 101 17.66 12.30 -6.67
CA GLU A 101 17.38 13.20 -7.79
C GLU A 101 18.62 13.58 -8.60
N GLU A 102 19.81 13.55 -7.99
CA GLU A 102 21.08 13.84 -8.64
C GLU A 102 21.65 12.67 -9.45
N TYR A 103 21.12 11.46 -9.24
CA TYR A 103 21.55 10.27 -9.95
C TYR A 103 20.76 10.07 -11.23
N SER A 104 21.38 9.45 -12.24
CA SER A 104 20.72 9.00 -13.46
C SER A 104 19.66 7.94 -13.16
N GLY A 105 18.79 7.67 -14.13
CA GLY A 105 17.80 6.60 -14.03
C GLY A 105 18.47 5.25 -13.77
N ILE A 106 19.57 4.93 -14.47
CA ILE A 106 20.32 3.69 -14.28
C ILE A 106 20.87 3.59 -12.86
N GLU A 107 21.50 4.64 -12.35
CA GLU A 107 22.03 4.63 -10.97
C GLU A 107 20.91 4.45 -9.94
N ASN A 108 19.75 5.05 -10.16
CA ASN A 108 18.57 4.86 -9.30
C ASN A 108 17.99 3.44 -9.38
N ILE A 109 18.03 2.78 -10.54
CA ILE A 109 17.66 1.36 -10.68
C ILE A 109 18.53 0.51 -9.74
N TYR A 110 19.85 0.70 -9.77
CA TYR A 110 20.76 -0.06 -8.90
C TYR A 110 20.61 0.30 -7.42
N LEU A 111 20.44 1.59 -7.11
CA LEU A 111 20.25 2.07 -5.73
C LEU A 111 18.99 1.42 -5.12
N ASN A 112 17.87 1.49 -5.85
CA ASN A 112 16.60 0.96 -5.38
C ASN A 112 16.59 -0.57 -5.28
N GLY A 113 17.18 -1.26 -6.28
CA GLY A 113 17.37 -2.71 -6.23
C GLY A 113 18.17 -3.16 -5.01
N ARG A 114 19.25 -2.42 -4.66
CA ARG A 114 20.05 -2.70 -3.46
C ARG A 114 19.24 -2.48 -2.17
N MET A 115 18.42 -1.45 -2.10
CA MET A 115 17.53 -1.20 -0.96
C MET A 115 16.49 -2.32 -0.79
N MET A 116 16.05 -2.93 -1.89
CA MET A 116 15.14 -4.09 -1.89
C MET A 116 15.88 -5.43 -1.61
N GLY A 117 17.20 -5.41 -1.38
CA GLY A 117 18.01 -6.60 -1.06
C GLY A 117 18.49 -7.39 -2.27
N TYR A 118 18.51 -6.80 -3.47
CA TYR A 118 19.10 -7.43 -4.66
C TYR A 118 20.60 -7.14 -4.77
N SER A 119 21.39 -8.13 -5.15
CA SER A 119 22.79 -7.97 -5.50
C SER A 119 22.94 -7.23 -6.83
N ARG A 120 24.15 -6.68 -7.09
CA ARG A 120 24.45 -6.05 -8.37
C ARG A 120 24.23 -6.98 -9.55
N LYS A 121 24.65 -8.23 -9.44
CA LYS A 121 24.48 -9.25 -10.48
C LYS A 121 23.01 -9.51 -10.81
N GLU A 122 22.17 -9.65 -9.78
CA GLU A 122 20.73 -9.81 -9.98
C GLU A 122 20.10 -8.59 -10.67
N MET A 123 20.61 -7.38 -10.40
CA MET A 123 20.13 -6.17 -11.07
C MET A 123 20.65 -6.05 -12.50
N ASP A 124 21.91 -6.48 -12.78
CA ASP A 124 22.46 -6.52 -14.16
C ASP A 124 21.59 -7.40 -15.08
N GLU A 125 21.10 -8.54 -14.57
CA GLU A 125 20.22 -9.45 -15.31
C GLU A 125 18.83 -8.84 -15.61
N ARG A 126 18.35 -7.91 -14.77
CA ARG A 126 17.03 -7.25 -14.87
C ARG A 126 17.05 -5.90 -15.54
N LEU A 127 18.22 -5.28 -15.65
CA LEU A 127 18.39 -3.89 -16.09
C LEU A 127 17.71 -3.62 -17.44
N ASN A 128 17.97 -4.46 -18.43
CA ASN A 128 17.41 -4.27 -19.77
C ASN A 128 15.87 -4.31 -19.75
N GLY A 129 15.28 -5.25 -19.03
CA GLY A 129 13.81 -5.35 -18.87
C GLY A 129 13.20 -4.13 -18.16
N ILE A 130 13.90 -3.60 -17.15
CA ILE A 130 13.47 -2.38 -16.44
C ILE A 130 13.51 -1.18 -17.37
N VAL A 131 14.61 -0.99 -18.12
CA VAL A 131 14.80 0.14 -19.05
C VAL A 131 13.76 0.09 -20.18
N GLU A 132 13.57 -1.08 -20.79
CA GLU A 132 12.57 -1.30 -21.83
C GLU A 132 11.14 -1.09 -21.32
N PHE A 133 10.87 -1.52 -20.08
CA PHE A 133 9.56 -1.31 -19.48
C PHE A 133 9.28 0.17 -19.18
N ALA A 134 10.26 0.91 -18.65
CA ALA A 134 10.14 2.33 -18.35
C ALA A 134 9.87 3.17 -19.62
N ASP A 135 10.50 2.82 -20.73
CA ASP A 135 10.31 3.43 -22.05
C ASP A 135 10.40 4.96 -21.99
N ILE A 136 11.52 5.47 -21.45
CA ILE A 136 11.82 6.91 -21.32
C ILE A 136 12.99 7.35 -22.21
N GLY A 137 13.45 6.48 -23.12
CA GLY A 137 14.50 6.78 -24.08
C GLY A 137 15.82 7.18 -23.42
N ASP A 138 16.56 8.09 -24.05
CA ASP A 138 17.89 8.52 -23.61
C ASP A 138 17.88 9.23 -22.25
N PHE A 139 16.73 9.66 -21.77
CA PHE A 139 16.61 10.24 -20.42
C PHE A 139 17.05 9.28 -19.32
N ILE A 140 17.05 7.96 -19.57
CA ILE A 140 17.54 6.97 -18.61
C ILE A 140 18.96 7.25 -18.12
N ASN A 141 19.79 7.90 -18.93
CA ASN A 141 21.16 8.29 -18.62
C ASN A 141 21.29 9.69 -17.98
N GLN A 142 20.19 10.44 -17.86
CA GLN A 142 20.16 11.77 -17.29
C GLN A 142 19.77 11.74 -15.81
N PRO A 143 20.16 12.76 -15.01
CA PRO A 143 19.72 12.88 -13.63
C PRO A 143 18.20 12.93 -13.51
N VAL A 144 17.65 12.22 -12.54
CA VAL A 144 16.19 12.08 -12.36
C VAL A 144 15.50 13.41 -12.09
N LYS A 145 16.19 14.41 -11.51
CA LYS A 145 15.67 15.79 -11.38
C LYS A 145 15.25 16.45 -12.71
N THR A 146 15.73 15.95 -13.83
CA THR A 146 15.36 16.47 -15.17
C THR A 146 14.11 15.79 -15.74
N TYR A 147 13.57 14.78 -15.05
CA TYR A 147 12.43 14.02 -15.54
C TYR A 147 11.11 14.78 -15.36
N SER A 148 10.18 14.55 -16.29
CA SER A 148 8.80 14.89 -16.03
C SER A 148 8.23 13.95 -14.94
N SER A 149 7.13 14.38 -14.30
CA SER A 149 6.43 13.52 -13.31
C SER A 149 6.03 12.16 -13.88
N GLY A 150 5.62 12.14 -15.17
CA GLY A 150 5.31 10.89 -15.88
C GLY A 150 6.51 9.99 -16.07
N MET A 151 7.66 10.52 -16.49
CA MET A 151 8.91 9.75 -16.66
C MET A 151 9.40 9.19 -15.32
N PHE A 152 9.36 10.03 -14.27
CA PHE A 152 9.70 9.60 -12.92
C PHE A 152 8.84 8.41 -12.47
N ALA A 153 7.53 8.54 -12.62
CA ALA A 153 6.58 7.51 -12.24
C ALA A 153 6.74 6.23 -13.06
N ARG A 154 6.99 6.34 -14.40
CA ARG A 154 7.26 5.20 -15.28
C ARG A 154 8.52 4.44 -14.85
N LEU A 155 9.62 5.15 -14.54
CA LEU A 155 10.85 4.52 -14.06
C LEU A 155 10.65 3.84 -12.71
N ALA A 156 10.05 4.53 -11.74
CA ALA A 156 9.80 4.00 -10.41
C ALA A 156 8.91 2.75 -10.45
N PHE A 157 7.87 2.77 -11.27
CA PHE A 157 7.01 1.62 -11.50
C PHE A 157 7.76 0.48 -12.18
N ALA A 158 8.55 0.78 -13.23
CA ALA A 158 9.35 -0.21 -13.95
C ALA A 158 10.32 -0.95 -13.02
N VAL A 159 10.98 -0.24 -12.11
CA VAL A 159 11.86 -0.86 -11.12
C VAL A 159 11.05 -1.79 -10.22
N ALA A 160 10.00 -1.29 -9.58
CA ALA A 160 9.25 -2.04 -8.59
C ALA A 160 8.62 -3.34 -9.13
N ILE A 161 8.19 -3.35 -10.41
CA ILE A 161 7.47 -4.50 -10.99
C ILE A 161 8.39 -5.49 -11.72
N ASN A 162 9.56 -5.04 -12.20
CA ASN A 162 10.46 -5.90 -12.98
C ASN A 162 11.63 -6.48 -12.16
N VAL A 163 11.74 -6.18 -10.87
CA VAL A 163 12.71 -6.85 -9.99
C VAL A 163 12.30 -8.28 -9.61
N GLU A 164 11.11 -8.73 -10.03
CA GLU A 164 10.56 -10.06 -9.75
C GLU A 164 10.58 -10.38 -8.25
N PRO A 165 9.80 -9.65 -7.45
CA PRO A 165 9.74 -9.87 -6.01
C PRO A 165 8.97 -11.16 -5.67
N ASP A 166 9.18 -11.70 -4.47
CA ASP A 166 8.34 -12.77 -3.93
C ASP A 166 6.96 -12.24 -3.49
N ILE A 167 6.93 -10.98 -3.01
CA ILE A 167 5.71 -10.28 -2.56
C ILE A 167 5.68 -8.91 -3.22
N LEU A 168 4.61 -8.63 -3.95
CA LEU A 168 4.33 -7.31 -4.54
C LEU A 168 3.18 -6.63 -3.81
N ILE A 169 3.41 -5.40 -3.36
CA ILE A 169 2.36 -4.56 -2.77
C ILE A 169 1.97 -3.49 -3.78
N VAL A 170 0.70 -3.48 -4.17
CA VAL A 170 0.13 -2.53 -5.14
C VAL A 170 -0.90 -1.67 -4.42
N ASP A 171 -0.67 -0.35 -4.42
CA ASP A 171 -1.60 0.63 -3.86
C ASP A 171 -1.98 1.62 -4.96
N GLU A 172 -3.25 1.71 -5.34
CA GLU A 172 -3.84 2.66 -6.31
C GLU A 172 -2.94 3.14 -7.48
N ALA A 173 -1.66 2.73 -7.47
CA ALA A 173 -0.61 3.17 -8.37
C ALA A 173 -0.76 2.64 -9.81
N LEU A 174 -1.73 1.76 -10.09
CA LEU A 174 -1.98 1.26 -11.46
C LEU A 174 -2.54 2.34 -12.39
N SER A 175 -2.95 3.49 -11.86
CA SER A 175 -3.45 4.64 -12.63
C SER A 175 -2.34 5.61 -13.09
N VAL A 176 -1.07 5.22 -12.96
CA VAL A 176 0.09 6.04 -13.35
C VAL A 176 0.34 5.99 -14.86
N GLY A 177 0.68 7.14 -15.44
CA GLY A 177 1.03 7.27 -16.85
C GLY A 177 -0.20 7.34 -17.78
N ASP A 178 0.07 7.19 -19.08
CA ASP A 178 -0.98 7.15 -20.09
C ASP A 178 -1.62 5.76 -20.20
N ILE A 179 -2.69 5.66 -20.98
CA ILE A 179 -3.48 4.43 -21.14
C ILE A 179 -2.63 3.26 -21.69
N PHE A 180 -1.61 3.54 -22.51
CA PHE A 180 -0.73 2.50 -23.06
C PHE A 180 0.17 1.93 -21.98
N PHE A 181 0.74 2.80 -21.13
CA PHE A 181 1.55 2.39 -19.99
C PHE A 181 0.72 1.62 -18.95
N GLN A 182 -0.50 2.09 -18.66
CA GLN A 182 -1.42 1.36 -17.77
C GLN A 182 -1.69 -0.06 -18.28
N ASN A 183 -1.98 -0.22 -19.58
CA ASN A 183 -2.18 -1.54 -20.18
C ASN A 183 -0.93 -2.44 -20.07
N LYS A 184 0.27 -1.85 -20.21
CA LYS A 184 1.55 -2.56 -20.01
C LYS A 184 1.69 -3.02 -18.55
N CYS A 185 1.32 -2.17 -17.59
CA CYS A 185 1.30 -2.50 -16.16
C CYS A 185 0.35 -3.66 -15.84
N PHE A 186 -0.88 -3.63 -16.35
CA PHE A 186 -1.86 -4.71 -16.15
C PHE A 186 -1.37 -6.04 -16.71
N LYS A 187 -0.80 -6.05 -17.92
CA LYS A 187 -0.22 -7.27 -18.51
C LYS A 187 0.91 -7.84 -17.66
N LYS A 188 1.80 -6.98 -17.15
CA LYS A 188 2.91 -7.41 -16.28
C LYS A 188 2.39 -7.93 -14.94
N PHE A 189 1.35 -7.32 -14.40
CA PHE A 189 0.69 -7.79 -13.19
C PHE A 189 0.12 -9.21 -13.36
N ASP A 190 -0.57 -9.47 -14.47
CA ASP A 190 -1.09 -10.80 -14.79
C ASP A 190 0.02 -11.84 -15.00
N GLU A 191 1.15 -11.42 -15.58
CA GLU A 191 2.35 -12.27 -15.69
C GLU A 191 2.90 -12.65 -14.32
N LEU A 192 3.11 -11.68 -13.44
CA LEU A 192 3.60 -11.91 -12.07
C LEU A 192 2.67 -12.84 -11.29
N LYS A 193 1.36 -12.63 -11.40
CA LYS A 193 0.36 -13.51 -10.79
C LYS A 193 0.47 -14.95 -11.30
N ARG A 194 0.61 -15.15 -12.62
CA ARG A 194 0.81 -16.48 -13.21
C ARG A 194 2.13 -17.13 -12.79
N ASN A 195 3.16 -16.34 -12.55
CA ASN A 195 4.47 -16.81 -12.07
C ASN A 195 4.47 -17.09 -10.54
N GLY A 196 3.32 -16.97 -9.87
CA GLY A 196 3.19 -17.32 -8.45
C GLY A 196 3.70 -16.24 -7.50
N VAL A 197 3.86 -15.00 -7.94
CA VAL A 197 4.15 -13.86 -7.05
C VAL A 197 2.96 -13.61 -6.13
N THR A 198 3.22 -13.46 -4.84
CA THR A 198 2.20 -13.09 -3.86
C THR A 198 1.87 -11.61 -3.97
N ILE A 199 0.59 -11.24 -3.98
CA ILE A 199 0.21 -9.85 -4.23
C ILE A 199 -0.72 -9.35 -3.12
N LEU A 200 -0.36 -8.21 -2.51
CA LEU A 200 -1.25 -7.41 -1.67
C LEU A 200 -1.76 -6.24 -2.50
N PHE A 201 -3.04 -6.26 -2.82
CA PHE A 201 -3.68 -5.28 -3.70
C PHE A 201 -4.58 -4.34 -2.91
N VAL A 202 -4.23 -3.05 -2.87
CA VAL A 202 -5.04 -2.01 -2.22
C VAL A 202 -5.68 -1.14 -3.29
N SER A 203 -6.98 -1.03 -3.27
CA SER A 203 -7.72 -0.18 -4.21
C SER A 203 -9.03 0.29 -3.60
N HIS A 204 -9.47 1.47 -4.02
CA HIS A 204 -10.82 1.97 -3.75
C HIS A 204 -11.84 1.46 -4.79
N ASP A 205 -11.37 0.95 -5.92
CA ASP A 205 -12.22 0.30 -6.91
C ASP A 205 -12.52 -1.16 -6.51
N ILE A 206 -13.68 -1.34 -5.91
CA ILE A 206 -14.15 -2.65 -5.44
C ILE A 206 -14.36 -3.64 -6.60
N GLY A 207 -14.66 -3.14 -7.80
CA GLY A 207 -14.76 -3.96 -9.01
C GLY A 207 -13.43 -4.64 -9.34
N SER A 208 -12.35 -3.89 -9.40
CA SER A 208 -10.99 -4.40 -9.61
C SER A 208 -10.57 -5.36 -8.49
N VAL A 209 -10.85 -5.03 -7.23
CA VAL A 209 -10.54 -5.92 -6.08
C VAL A 209 -11.26 -7.27 -6.24
N ARG A 210 -12.55 -7.24 -6.56
CA ARG A 210 -13.37 -8.45 -6.77
C ARG A 210 -12.84 -9.34 -7.90
N GLN A 211 -12.36 -8.72 -8.99
CA GLN A 211 -11.87 -9.44 -10.16
C GLN A 211 -10.46 -10.02 -9.96
N MET A 212 -9.59 -9.27 -9.30
CA MET A 212 -8.16 -9.59 -9.23
C MET A 212 -7.78 -10.44 -8.01
N CYS A 213 -8.54 -10.35 -6.92
CA CYS A 213 -8.20 -10.96 -5.63
C CYS A 213 -8.98 -12.26 -5.38
N SER A 214 -8.32 -13.23 -4.75
CA SER A 214 -8.98 -14.46 -4.26
C SER A 214 -9.65 -14.25 -2.91
N ARG A 215 -9.00 -13.50 -2.03
CA ARG A 215 -9.50 -13.13 -0.71
C ARG A 215 -9.34 -11.63 -0.48
N VAL A 216 -10.12 -11.09 0.45
CA VAL A 216 -10.12 -9.67 0.81
C VAL A 216 -10.08 -9.50 2.32
N LEU A 217 -9.19 -8.63 2.78
CA LEU A 217 -9.14 -8.09 4.13
C LEU A 217 -9.88 -6.75 4.16
N TRP A 218 -10.97 -6.69 4.90
CA TRP A 218 -11.68 -5.45 5.16
C TRP A 218 -11.24 -4.89 6.52
N LEU A 219 -10.53 -3.76 6.47
CA LEU A 219 -10.13 -2.98 7.65
C LEU A 219 -11.16 -1.88 7.92
N ASP A 220 -11.52 -1.74 9.18
CA ASP A 220 -12.35 -0.65 9.68
C ASP A 220 -11.82 -0.12 11.01
N HIS A 221 -11.54 1.19 11.07
CA HIS A 221 -10.99 1.85 12.27
C HIS A 221 -9.86 1.09 12.97
N GLY A 222 -8.92 0.56 12.17
CA GLY A 222 -7.75 -0.17 12.65
C GLY A 222 -8.00 -1.63 13.07
N THR A 223 -9.20 -2.16 12.89
CA THR A 223 -9.56 -3.54 13.20
C THR A 223 -9.92 -4.34 11.94
N VAL A 224 -9.83 -5.66 12.01
CA VAL A 224 -10.33 -6.55 10.95
C VAL A 224 -11.84 -6.67 11.09
N ARG A 225 -12.57 -6.08 10.14
CA ARG A 225 -14.04 -6.22 10.07
C ARG A 225 -14.43 -7.58 9.52
N ALA A 226 -13.75 -7.99 8.45
CA ALA A 226 -13.93 -9.31 7.83
C ALA A 226 -12.68 -9.69 7.03
N PHE A 227 -12.45 -11.01 6.88
CA PHE A 227 -11.40 -11.55 6.02
C PHE A 227 -11.87 -12.86 5.41
N GLY A 228 -11.92 -12.96 4.09
CA GLY A 228 -12.47 -14.13 3.42
C GLY A 228 -12.49 -14.00 1.91
N GLU A 229 -13.34 -14.77 1.26
CA GLU A 229 -13.52 -14.83 -0.18
C GLU A 229 -13.90 -13.45 -0.75
N ALA A 230 -13.25 -13.08 -1.87
CA ALA A 230 -13.30 -11.71 -2.39
C ALA A 230 -14.71 -11.24 -2.76
N ALA A 231 -15.49 -12.08 -3.47
CA ALA A 231 -16.84 -11.69 -3.89
C ALA A 231 -17.72 -11.42 -2.67
N HIS A 232 -17.69 -12.30 -1.66
CA HIS A 232 -18.50 -12.18 -0.46
C HIS A 232 -18.14 -10.91 0.34
N ILE A 233 -16.85 -10.66 0.59
CA ILE A 233 -16.41 -9.50 1.37
C ILE A 233 -16.68 -8.19 0.63
N CYS A 234 -16.49 -8.15 -0.69
CA CYS A 234 -16.82 -6.99 -1.51
C CYS A 234 -18.33 -6.67 -1.46
N ASP A 235 -19.19 -7.68 -1.52
CA ASP A 235 -20.64 -7.48 -1.43
C ASP A 235 -21.03 -6.93 -0.04
N MET A 236 -20.50 -7.51 1.03
CA MET A 236 -20.71 -7.00 2.40
C MET A 236 -20.28 -5.52 2.54
N TYR A 237 -19.12 -5.16 1.99
CA TYR A 237 -18.60 -3.79 2.03
C TYR A 237 -19.49 -2.81 1.28
N MET A 238 -19.94 -3.19 0.08
CA MET A 238 -20.83 -2.35 -0.75
C MET A 238 -22.20 -2.15 -0.09
N ASP A 239 -22.76 -3.19 0.53
CA ASP A 239 -24.05 -3.09 1.23
C ASP A 239 -23.95 -2.16 2.46
N GLU A 240 -22.84 -2.24 3.23
CA GLU A 240 -22.64 -1.32 4.36
C GLU A 240 -22.46 0.14 3.88
N LYS A 241 -21.76 0.35 2.77
CA LYS A 241 -21.62 1.67 2.16
C LYS A 241 -22.94 2.24 1.68
N ARG A 242 -23.80 1.42 1.06
CA ARG A 242 -25.14 1.82 0.61
C ARG A 242 -26.01 2.25 1.80
N LYS A 243 -26.08 1.42 2.86
CA LYS A 243 -26.84 1.73 4.07
C LYS A 243 -26.38 3.04 4.73
N SER A 244 -25.05 3.26 4.79
CA SER A 244 -24.48 4.49 5.34
C SER A 244 -24.85 5.72 4.50
N ALA A 245 -24.85 5.61 3.16
CA ALA A 245 -25.25 6.69 2.26
C ALA A 245 -26.74 7.02 2.37
N GLU A 246 -27.61 6.01 2.47
CA GLU A 246 -29.06 6.17 2.65
C GLU A 246 -29.39 6.84 3.98
N TYR A 247 -28.68 6.44 5.06
CA TYR A 247 -28.82 7.07 6.38
C TYR A 247 -28.47 8.56 6.35
N VAL A 248 -27.36 8.94 5.71
CA VAL A 248 -26.92 10.33 5.59
C VAL A 248 -27.94 11.14 4.74
N ALA A 249 -28.38 10.57 3.61
CA ALA A 249 -29.37 11.24 2.73
C ALA A 249 -30.70 11.47 3.45
N GLY A 250 -31.18 10.53 4.26
CA GLY A 250 -32.39 10.67 5.07
C GLY A 250 -32.30 11.80 6.08
N HIS A 251 -31.19 11.89 6.80
CA HIS A 251 -30.98 12.93 7.82
C HIS A 251 -30.88 14.35 7.23
N ILE A 252 -30.27 14.50 6.04
CA ILE A 252 -30.22 15.78 5.32
C ILE A 252 -31.63 16.24 4.92
N GLN A 253 -32.48 15.33 4.49
CA GLN A 253 -33.88 15.66 4.13
C GLN A 253 -34.68 16.08 5.34
N ASP A 254 -34.50 15.44 6.50
CA ASP A 254 -35.19 15.79 7.75
C ASP A 254 -34.74 17.16 8.29
N GLU A 255 -33.44 17.51 8.21
CA GLU A 255 -32.93 18.84 8.60
C GLU A 255 -33.45 19.95 7.68
N VAL A 256 -33.54 19.70 6.38
CA VAL A 256 -34.08 20.67 5.40
C VAL A 256 -35.60 20.86 5.61
N ALA A 257 -36.32 19.77 5.84
CA ALA A 257 -37.76 19.84 6.12
C ALA A 257 -38.08 20.54 7.48
N GLY A 258 -37.23 20.30 8.50
CA GLY A 258 -37.39 20.94 9.83
C GLY A 258 -37.14 22.44 9.81
N ASN A 259 -36.28 22.95 8.93
CA ASN A 259 -36.00 24.39 8.80
C ASN A 259 -37.05 25.17 7.98
N VAL A 260 -37.91 24.49 7.20
CA VAL A 260 -38.99 25.13 6.42
C VAL A 260 -40.23 25.45 7.27
N PHE A 261 -40.36 24.92 8.48
CA PHE A 261 -41.48 25.15 9.40
C PHE A 261 -41.19 26.17 10.51
N MET A 262 -40.05 26.89 10.47
CA MET A 262 -39.68 27.92 11.45
C MET A 262 -39.58 29.33 10.85
N GLU A 263 -40.25 29.64 9.71
CA GLU A 263 -40.48 31.01 9.22
C GLU A 263 -41.97 31.42 9.32
#